data_c7e2e86667715415f0e9f6682b26950c
#
_entry.id   c7e2e86667715415f0e9f6682b26950c
#
_cell.length_a   1.000
_cell.length_b   1.000
_cell.length_c   1.000
_cell.angle_alpha   90.00
_cell.angle_beta   90.00
_cell.angle_gamma   90.00
#
_symmetry.space_group_name_H-M   'P 1'
#
loop_
_entity.id
_entity.type
_entity.pdbx_description
1 polymer ?
#
loop_
_entity_poly.entity_id
_entity_poly.type
_entity_poly.pdbx_seq_one_letter_code
_entity_poly.pdbx_strand_id
1 'polypeptide(L)'
;MPNFEISLLYPNREASEKNAQGLDNPKISMETLEALELDYAIELQNSRLCDMFTMDKEVIEYRQEVFKDLLENEELCTLLNKLCPILSDISDLRRLSSESDATDSYLYCITEIELYITAIELLNDGLTPMKDNLKSSALVNLYEHVSELTKSEYYADLNIRLKELTKRVREVRSVTIGVNLDSRLRPESAGVLSVNNESFKSGELLQKILRLDFKSDEYTCIASLQPFKKGQSDNQQYVLNNAFNNALNDVFKSSMRSWKKVVSAYVLENADFLIKLSPEIEFVTKATELIKNLKQAENPLVFPEITSFEDKVFDVKGIYNPIVAMKTGSKMIENDFAFDKNGMFYVLTGPNRGGKSVITCAVGHVFALAQLGLPVPASYAKISAVDGIFTHFPTSAEDTIDKGRLGEECARLDEIFEDVTENSLVLLDESLSSTGSYEASYIASEILSGLSIVGCRGIFSTHLHELGMMIDDINEKTKFQGGERIDTLVAGIFEGERSFIISRQKPDGKSYARDIASKYGISLDKIIEKVKKNK
;
A
#
# COMPACT_ATOMS: atom_id res chain seq x y z
N MET A 1 -16.60 -17.34 -24.18
CA MET A 1 -17.06 -16.89 -22.86
C MET A 1 -16.76 -15.42 -22.75
N PRO A 2 -17.61 -14.56 -22.19
CA PRO A 2 -17.27 -13.16 -22.04
C PRO A 2 -16.01 -13.08 -21.16
N ASN A 3 -15.04 -12.25 -21.55
CA ASN A 3 -13.80 -11.97 -20.82
C ASN A 3 -14.14 -11.32 -19.47
N PHE A 4 -14.54 -12.12 -18.50
CA PHE A 4 -14.65 -11.69 -17.12
C PHE A 4 -13.23 -11.68 -16.56
N GLU A 5 -12.65 -10.51 -16.35
CA GLU A 5 -11.40 -10.37 -15.63
C GLU A 5 -11.69 -10.58 -14.15
N ILE A 6 -11.03 -11.55 -13.54
CA ILE A 6 -11.17 -11.82 -12.10
C ILE A 6 -10.36 -10.79 -11.35
N SER A 7 -11.03 -9.98 -10.56
CA SER A 7 -10.42 -8.94 -9.75
C SER A 7 -11.15 -8.81 -8.41
N LEU A 8 -10.41 -8.53 -7.35
CA LEU A 8 -10.95 -8.17 -6.04
C LEU A 8 -11.23 -6.68 -5.91
N LEU A 9 -10.69 -5.86 -6.81
CA LEU A 9 -10.76 -4.40 -6.76
C LEU A 9 -11.64 -3.78 -7.84
N TYR A 10 -11.91 -4.48 -8.94
CA TYR A 10 -12.61 -3.91 -10.09
C TYR A 10 -13.77 -4.79 -10.54
N PRO A 11 -14.99 -4.24 -10.74
CA PRO A 11 -16.18 -5.00 -11.14
C PRO A 11 -16.10 -5.56 -12.56
N ASN A 12 -15.29 -4.95 -13.42
CA ASN A 12 -15.14 -5.33 -14.81
C ASN A 12 -13.81 -4.83 -15.39
N ARG A 13 -13.48 -5.30 -16.59
CA ARG A 13 -12.25 -4.95 -17.30
C ARG A 13 -12.15 -3.44 -17.63
N GLU A 14 -13.25 -2.79 -17.96
CA GLU A 14 -13.26 -1.36 -18.30
C GLU A 14 -12.81 -0.52 -17.10
N ALA A 15 -13.32 -0.81 -15.91
CA ALA A 15 -12.92 -0.13 -14.67
C ALA A 15 -11.44 -0.36 -14.34
N SER A 16 -10.93 -1.59 -14.52
CA SER A 16 -9.51 -1.90 -14.35
C SER A 16 -8.63 -1.15 -15.35
N GLU A 17 -9.01 -1.08 -16.61
CA GLU A 17 -8.28 -0.35 -17.66
C GLU A 17 -8.29 1.17 -17.44
N LYS A 18 -9.40 1.76 -17.00
CA LYS A 18 -9.50 3.19 -16.66
C LYS A 18 -8.58 3.55 -15.49
N ASN A 19 -8.58 2.73 -14.45
CA ASN A 19 -7.67 2.94 -13.31
C ASN A 19 -6.20 2.81 -13.74
N ALA A 20 -5.84 1.80 -14.53
CA ALA A 20 -4.48 1.62 -15.05
C ALA A 20 -4.02 2.80 -15.95
N GLN A 21 -4.94 3.50 -16.59
CA GLN A 21 -4.68 4.72 -17.37
C GLN A 21 -4.70 6.00 -16.52
N GLY A 22 -5.03 5.91 -15.23
CA GLY A 22 -5.13 7.03 -14.32
C GLY A 22 -6.35 7.94 -14.56
N LEU A 23 -7.36 7.46 -15.30
CA LEU A 23 -8.53 8.27 -15.66
C LEU A 23 -9.51 8.47 -14.49
N ASP A 24 -9.62 7.46 -13.64
CA ASP A 24 -10.51 7.47 -12.46
C ASP A 24 -9.72 7.60 -11.13
N ASN A 25 -8.43 7.92 -11.20
CA ASN A 25 -7.58 8.07 -10.03
C ASN A 25 -7.56 9.53 -9.57
N PRO A 26 -7.78 9.80 -8.28
CA PRO A 26 -7.60 11.15 -7.74
C PRO A 26 -6.11 11.52 -7.71
N LYS A 27 -5.81 12.80 -7.81
CA LYS A 27 -4.46 13.33 -7.60
C LYS A 27 -4.11 13.28 -6.12
N ILE A 28 -3.26 12.34 -5.73
CA ILE A 28 -2.74 12.20 -4.37
C ILE A 28 -1.24 11.98 -4.45
N SER A 29 -0.46 12.90 -3.91
CA SER A 29 1.01 12.80 -3.88
C SER A 29 1.49 11.88 -2.75
N MET A 30 2.73 11.38 -2.86
CA MET A 30 3.38 10.65 -1.76
C MET A 30 3.49 11.52 -0.51
N GLU A 31 3.80 12.83 -0.67
CA GLU A 31 3.83 13.77 0.45
C GLU A 31 2.48 13.85 1.18
N THR A 32 1.36 13.80 0.44
CA THR A 32 0.02 13.76 1.04
C THR A 32 -0.22 12.46 1.81
N LEU A 33 0.22 11.31 1.29
CA LEU A 33 0.11 10.04 2.00
C LEU A 33 0.96 10.02 3.27
N GLU A 34 2.19 10.55 3.22
CA GLU A 34 3.07 10.72 4.38
C GLU A 34 2.47 11.70 5.40
N ALA A 35 1.94 12.84 4.95
CA ALA A 35 1.31 13.83 5.82
C ALA A 35 0.07 13.29 6.55
N LEU A 36 -0.65 12.36 5.92
CA LEU A 36 -1.77 11.62 6.51
C LEU A 36 -1.32 10.30 7.20
N GLU A 37 -0.03 9.95 7.15
CA GLU A 37 0.54 8.70 7.68
C GLU A 37 -0.16 7.43 7.14
N LEU A 38 -0.73 7.49 5.93
CA LEU A 38 -1.44 6.37 5.30
C LEU A 38 -0.49 5.37 4.65
N ASP A 39 0.66 5.82 4.15
CA ASP A 39 1.75 5.00 3.64
C ASP A 39 2.30 4.04 4.71
N TYR A 40 2.41 4.53 5.95
CA TYR A 40 2.78 3.70 7.11
C TYR A 40 1.64 2.77 7.56
N ALA A 41 0.38 3.22 7.46
CA ALA A 41 -0.77 2.44 7.91
C ALA A 41 -1.11 1.27 6.97
N ILE A 42 -0.85 1.42 5.65
CA ILE A 42 -1.06 0.41 4.61
C ILE A 42 0.25 0.28 3.82
N GLU A 43 1.23 -0.41 4.40
CA GLU A 43 2.53 -0.61 3.77
C GLU A 43 2.45 -1.72 2.71
N LEU A 44 2.58 -1.33 1.43
CA LEU A 44 2.61 -2.24 0.28
C LEU A 44 4.05 -2.43 -0.19
N GLN A 45 4.42 -3.66 -0.54
CA GLN A 45 5.78 -4.01 -1.00
C GLN A 45 5.91 -4.02 -2.52
N ASN A 46 4.86 -4.46 -3.22
CA ASN A 46 4.88 -4.71 -4.66
C ASN A 46 4.06 -3.70 -5.47
N SER A 47 3.36 -2.77 -4.81
CA SER A 47 2.51 -1.76 -5.44
C SER A 47 2.57 -0.45 -4.65
N ARG A 48 2.10 0.64 -5.24
CA ARG A 48 2.02 1.93 -4.57
C ARG A 48 0.59 2.18 -4.12
N LEU A 49 0.41 2.67 -2.90
CA LEU A 49 -0.90 2.96 -2.36
C LEU A 49 -1.67 4.00 -3.20
N CYS A 50 -0.96 4.97 -3.80
CA CYS A 50 -1.57 5.98 -4.67
C CYS A 50 -2.27 5.37 -5.90
N ASP A 51 -1.82 4.21 -6.39
CA ASP A 51 -2.43 3.53 -7.54
C ASP A 51 -3.74 2.79 -7.17
N MET A 52 -4.05 2.63 -5.88
CA MET A 52 -5.24 1.95 -5.38
C MET A 52 -6.45 2.86 -5.21
N PHE A 53 -6.28 4.18 -5.24
CA PHE A 53 -7.39 5.12 -5.10
C PHE A 53 -8.25 5.17 -6.35
N THR A 54 -9.54 5.44 -6.16
CA THR A 54 -10.49 5.62 -7.27
C THR A 54 -11.55 6.67 -6.93
N MET A 55 -12.05 7.34 -7.95
CA MET A 55 -13.21 8.25 -7.87
C MET A 55 -14.51 7.53 -8.28
N ASP A 56 -14.41 6.37 -8.93
CA ASP A 56 -15.56 5.64 -9.43
C ASP A 56 -16.38 5.03 -8.29
N LYS A 57 -17.62 5.46 -8.17
CA LYS A 57 -18.56 5.00 -7.15
C LYS A 57 -18.78 3.49 -7.22
N GLU A 58 -18.94 2.92 -8.41
CA GLU A 58 -19.22 1.48 -8.57
C GLU A 58 -18.03 0.65 -8.11
N VAL A 59 -16.80 1.12 -8.39
CA VAL A 59 -15.57 0.49 -7.92
C VAL A 59 -15.45 0.58 -6.40
N ILE A 60 -15.76 1.74 -5.81
CA ILE A 60 -15.73 1.90 -4.35
C ILE A 60 -16.74 0.93 -3.69
N GLU A 61 -17.99 0.91 -4.17
CA GLU A 61 -19.04 0.02 -3.62
C GLU A 61 -18.67 -1.46 -3.80
N TYR A 62 -18.09 -1.85 -4.94
CA TYR A 62 -17.59 -3.20 -5.19
C TYR A 62 -16.53 -3.62 -4.16
N ARG A 63 -15.57 -2.75 -3.88
CA ARG A 63 -14.54 -3.00 -2.87
C ARG A 63 -15.11 -3.10 -1.46
N GLN A 64 -16.08 -2.25 -1.12
CA GLN A 64 -16.77 -2.32 0.18
C GLN A 64 -17.38 -3.71 0.43
N GLU A 65 -17.98 -4.34 -0.59
CA GLU A 65 -18.53 -5.69 -0.44
C GLU A 65 -17.43 -6.73 -0.16
N VAL A 66 -16.26 -6.62 -0.82
CA VAL A 66 -15.11 -7.48 -0.55
C VAL A 66 -14.63 -7.33 0.90
N PHE A 67 -14.48 -6.08 1.38
CA PHE A 67 -14.05 -5.84 2.75
C PHE A 67 -15.10 -6.27 3.80
N LYS A 68 -16.39 -6.20 3.50
CA LYS A 68 -17.45 -6.76 4.37
C LYS A 68 -17.29 -8.26 4.54
N ASP A 69 -17.09 -9.00 3.44
CA ASP A 69 -16.85 -10.45 3.49
C ASP A 69 -15.59 -10.81 4.30
N LEU A 70 -14.50 -10.06 4.10
CA LEU A 70 -13.25 -10.27 4.84
C LEU A 70 -13.36 -9.99 6.34
N LEU A 71 -14.20 -9.04 6.72
CA LEU A 71 -14.42 -8.71 8.12
C LEU A 71 -15.39 -9.66 8.82
N GLU A 72 -16.28 -10.30 8.06
CA GLU A 72 -17.22 -11.32 8.57
C GLU A 72 -16.57 -12.72 8.63
N ASN A 73 -15.53 -12.99 7.81
CA ASN A 73 -14.91 -14.30 7.67
C ASN A 73 -13.39 -14.27 7.95
N GLU A 74 -13.00 -14.61 9.16
CA GLU A 74 -11.59 -14.62 9.56
C GLU A 74 -10.75 -15.67 8.81
N GLU A 75 -11.37 -16.80 8.46
CA GLU A 75 -10.74 -17.87 7.68
C GLU A 75 -10.36 -17.38 6.28
N LEU A 76 -11.17 -16.50 5.67
CA LEU A 76 -10.89 -15.90 4.37
C LEU A 76 -9.63 -15.01 4.42
N CYS A 77 -9.48 -14.20 5.47
CA CYS A 77 -8.27 -13.41 5.67
C CYS A 77 -7.03 -14.32 5.82
N THR A 78 -7.18 -15.41 6.56
CA THR A 78 -6.10 -16.38 6.76
C THR A 78 -5.72 -17.07 5.45
N LEU A 79 -6.69 -17.39 4.61
CA LEU A 79 -6.49 -17.97 3.28
C LEU A 79 -5.70 -17.01 2.38
N LEU A 80 -6.13 -15.75 2.27
CA LEU A 80 -5.46 -14.74 1.44
C LEU A 80 -4.04 -14.46 1.94
N ASN A 81 -3.81 -14.39 3.25
CA ASN A 81 -2.48 -14.24 3.83
C ASN A 81 -1.53 -15.41 3.51
N LYS A 82 -2.05 -16.65 3.43
CA LYS A 82 -1.26 -17.82 3.00
C LYS A 82 -0.95 -17.79 1.51
N LEU A 83 -1.80 -17.16 0.71
CA LEU A 83 -1.64 -17.06 -0.73
C LEU A 83 -0.59 -16.01 -1.12
N CYS A 84 -0.48 -14.90 -0.38
CA CYS A 84 0.46 -13.81 -0.67
C CYS A 84 1.90 -14.26 -0.96
N PRO A 85 2.57 -15.06 -0.12
CA PRO A 85 3.95 -15.48 -0.39
C PRO A 85 4.07 -16.34 -1.65
N ILE A 86 3.07 -17.19 -1.93
CA ILE A 86 3.05 -18.04 -3.13
C ILE A 86 2.98 -17.18 -4.40
N LEU A 87 2.14 -16.14 -4.39
CA LEU A 87 2.00 -15.22 -5.52
C LEU A 87 3.25 -14.35 -5.71
N SER A 88 3.89 -13.93 -4.62
CA SER A 88 5.17 -13.23 -4.67
C SER A 88 6.24 -14.10 -5.31
N ASP A 89 6.37 -15.36 -4.90
CA ASP A 89 7.32 -16.32 -5.47
C ASP A 89 7.08 -16.55 -6.97
N ILE A 90 5.81 -16.66 -7.40
CA ILE A 90 5.44 -16.77 -8.83
C ILE A 90 5.88 -15.53 -9.60
N SER A 91 5.64 -14.34 -9.06
CA SER A 91 6.02 -13.06 -9.70
C SER A 91 7.53 -12.92 -9.82
N ASP A 92 8.29 -13.29 -8.78
CA ASP A 92 9.75 -13.27 -8.79
C ASP A 92 10.34 -14.26 -9.80
N LEU A 93 9.80 -15.48 -9.87
CA LEU A 93 10.23 -16.48 -10.86
C LEU A 93 9.99 -15.98 -12.30
N ARG A 94 8.88 -15.33 -12.56
CA ARG A 94 8.60 -14.74 -13.89
C ARG A 94 9.56 -13.61 -14.24
N ARG A 95 9.86 -12.72 -13.30
CA ARG A 95 10.84 -11.66 -13.50
C ARG A 95 12.22 -12.26 -13.85
N LEU A 96 12.68 -13.23 -13.06
CA LEU A 96 13.94 -13.93 -13.30
C LEU A 96 13.95 -14.67 -14.65
N SER A 97 12.84 -15.26 -15.06
CA SER A 97 12.73 -15.96 -16.34
C SER A 97 12.72 -15.01 -17.54
N SER A 98 12.27 -13.76 -17.38
CA SER A 98 12.27 -12.75 -18.44
C SER A 98 13.62 -12.06 -18.64
N GLU A 99 14.45 -12.02 -17.60
CA GLU A 99 15.79 -11.41 -17.60
C GLU A 99 16.90 -12.39 -18.03
N SER A 100 16.63 -13.70 -17.98
CA SER A 100 17.60 -14.73 -18.34
C SER A 100 17.44 -15.19 -19.80
N ASP A 101 18.58 -15.41 -20.48
CA ASP A 101 18.60 -16.04 -21.80
C ASP A 101 17.85 -17.39 -21.78
N ALA A 102 17.10 -17.67 -22.82
CA ALA A 102 16.06 -18.69 -22.99
C ALA A 102 16.40 -20.15 -22.55
N THR A 103 17.55 -20.41 -22.00
CA THR A 103 18.04 -21.73 -21.58
C THR A 103 17.87 -22.03 -20.09
N ASP A 104 17.84 -21.00 -19.22
CA ASP A 104 17.79 -21.20 -17.76
C ASP A 104 16.35 -21.41 -17.23
N SER A 105 15.39 -21.26 -18.12
CA SER A 105 13.98 -21.12 -17.84
C SER A 105 13.25 -22.40 -17.36
N TYR A 106 13.79 -23.59 -17.57
CA TYR A 106 12.97 -24.80 -17.39
C TYR A 106 12.71 -25.17 -15.92
N LEU A 107 13.72 -25.05 -15.07
CA LEU A 107 13.54 -25.32 -13.64
C LEU A 107 12.62 -24.27 -13.00
N TYR A 108 12.77 -23.00 -13.43
CA TYR A 108 11.88 -21.93 -13.01
C TYR A 108 10.43 -22.16 -13.46
N CYS A 109 10.22 -22.61 -14.70
CA CYS A 109 8.88 -22.95 -15.20
C CYS A 109 8.23 -24.12 -14.44
N ILE A 110 8.99 -25.16 -14.07
CA ILE A 110 8.44 -26.28 -13.28
C ILE A 110 8.04 -25.78 -11.90
N THR A 111 8.88 -24.99 -11.24
CA THR A 111 8.60 -24.41 -9.92
C THR A 111 7.41 -23.46 -9.99
N GLU A 112 7.32 -22.65 -11.05
CA GLU A 112 6.17 -21.76 -11.28
C GLU A 112 4.86 -22.56 -11.41
N ILE A 113 4.87 -23.67 -12.18
CA ILE A 113 3.69 -24.54 -12.31
C ILE A 113 3.34 -25.24 -10.98
N GLU A 114 4.34 -25.68 -10.20
CA GLU A 114 4.11 -26.24 -8.86
C GLU A 114 3.45 -25.22 -7.93
N LEU A 115 3.94 -23.99 -7.90
CA LEU A 115 3.38 -22.91 -7.10
C LEU A 115 1.97 -22.53 -7.56
N TYR A 116 1.74 -22.48 -8.87
CA TYR A 116 0.41 -22.26 -9.43
C TYR A 116 -0.60 -23.31 -8.98
N ILE A 117 -0.27 -24.59 -9.13
CA ILE A 117 -1.16 -25.67 -8.69
C ILE A 117 -1.40 -25.56 -7.18
N THR A 118 -0.36 -25.27 -6.40
CA THR A 118 -0.48 -25.06 -4.96
C THR A 118 -1.41 -23.89 -4.63
N ALA A 119 -1.32 -22.78 -5.38
CA ALA A 119 -2.21 -21.63 -5.20
C ALA A 119 -3.66 -21.96 -5.53
N ILE A 120 -3.90 -22.67 -6.65
CA ILE A 120 -5.25 -23.08 -7.06
C ILE A 120 -5.86 -24.08 -6.06
N GLU A 121 -5.10 -25.07 -5.61
CA GLU A 121 -5.55 -26.02 -4.59
C GLU A 121 -5.87 -25.30 -3.27
N LEU A 122 -5.00 -24.41 -2.83
CA LEU A 122 -5.22 -23.61 -1.63
C LEU A 122 -6.49 -22.76 -1.72
N LEU A 123 -6.72 -22.09 -2.86
CA LEU A 123 -7.93 -21.31 -3.11
C LEU A 123 -9.18 -22.20 -3.15
N ASN A 124 -9.15 -23.31 -3.89
CA ASN A 124 -10.30 -24.21 -4.00
C ASN A 124 -10.68 -24.81 -2.64
N ASP A 125 -9.70 -25.34 -1.91
CA ASP A 125 -9.93 -25.98 -0.62
C ASP A 125 -10.36 -24.98 0.45
N GLY A 126 -9.83 -23.76 0.40
CA GLY A 126 -10.18 -22.69 1.32
C GLY A 126 -11.54 -22.06 1.03
N LEU A 127 -11.88 -21.79 -0.24
CA LEU A 127 -13.15 -21.12 -0.59
C LEU A 127 -14.35 -22.07 -0.58
N THR A 128 -14.18 -23.36 -0.89
CA THR A 128 -15.28 -24.33 -0.96
C THR A 128 -16.11 -24.42 0.33
N PRO A 129 -15.52 -24.47 1.54
CA PRO A 129 -16.30 -24.47 2.78
C PRO A 129 -17.09 -23.19 3.04
N MET A 130 -16.60 -22.07 2.49
CA MET A 130 -17.14 -20.72 2.74
C MET A 130 -18.10 -20.23 1.66
N LYS A 131 -18.29 -20.97 0.57
CA LYS A 131 -19.02 -20.56 -0.65
C LYS A 131 -20.40 -19.95 -0.39
N ASP A 132 -21.16 -20.55 0.56
CA ASP A 132 -22.52 -20.12 0.87
C ASP A 132 -22.55 -18.86 1.75
N ASN A 133 -21.41 -18.44 2.30
CA ASN A 133 -21.24 -17.24 3.13
C ASN A 133 -20.65 -16.05 2.37
N LEU A 134 -20.13 -16.27 1.14
CA LEU A 134 -19.60 -15.19 0.31
C LEU A 134 -20.75 -14.37 -0.26
N LYS A 135 -20.70 -13.06 -0.08
CA LYS A 135 -21.72 -12.11 -0.54
C LYS A 135 -21.22 -11.23 -1.68
N SER A 136 -19.93 -10.88 -1.67
CA SER A 136 -19.32 -10.05 -2.70
C SER A 136 -19.21 -10.81 -4.02
N SER A 137 -19.61 -10.14 -5.10
CA SER A 137 -19.48 -10.71 -6.46
C SER A 137 -18.03 -11.05 -6.81
N ALA A 138 -17.06 -10.29 -6.30
CA ALA A 138 -15.63 -10.55 -6.46
C ALA A 138 -15.22 -11.95 -6.00
N LEU A 139 -15.54 -12.29 -4.75
CA LEU A 139 -15.15 -13.56 -4.14
C LEU A 139 -15.98 -14.73 -4.66
N VAL A 140 -17.26 -14.50 -4.99
CA VAL A 140 -18.10 -15.50 -5.66
C VAL A 140 -17.51 -15.85 -7.03
N ASN A 141 -17.20 -14.85 -7.85
CA ASN A 141 -16.60 -15.05 -9.17
C ASN A 141 -15.23 -15.75 -9.08
N LEU A 142 -14.41 -15.37 -8.10
CA LEU A 142 -13.12 -16.04 -7.85
C LEU A 142 -13.34 -17.53 -7.50
N TYR A 143 -14.28 -17.83 -6.61
CA TYR A 143 -14.62 -19.22 -6.26
C TYR A 143 -15.12 -20.02 -7.47
N GLU A 144 -16.06 -19.46 -8.23
CA GLU A 144 -16.62 -20.13 -9.42
C GLU A 144 -15.53 -20.45 -10.44
N HIS A 145 -14.68 -19.45 -10.74
CA HIS A 145 -13.57 -19.65 -11.67
C HIS A 145 -12.59 -20.74 -11.21
N VAL A 146 -12.16 -20.70 -9.95
CA VAL A 146 -11.25 -21.69 -9.38
C VAL A 146 -11.89 -23.09 -9.38
N SER A 147 -13.18 -23.17 -9.04
CA SER A 147 -13.94 -24.44 -9.05
C SER A 147 -14.11 -25.01 -10.46
N GLU A 148 -14.36 -24.17 -11.47
CA GLU A 148 -14.42 -24.60 -12.88
C GLU A 148 -13.05 -25.06 -13.37
N LEU A 149 -12.01 -24.29 -13.05
CA LEU A 149 -10.64 -24.61 -13.43
C LEU A 149 -10.19 -25.96 -12.87
N THR A 150 -10.43 -26.23 -11.58
CA THR A 150 -10.04 -27.50 -10.94
C THR A 150 -10.77 -28.72 -11.50
N LYS A 151 -11.95 -28.54 -12.10
CA LYS A 151 -12.74 -29.60 -12.76
C LYS A 151 -12.39 -29.77 -14.24
N SER A 152 -11.58 -28.88 -14.82
CA SER A 152 -11.23 -28.92 -16.24
C SER A 152 -10.30 -30.10 -16.57
N GLU A 153 -10.46 -30.67 -17.77
CA GLU A 153 -9.54 -31.70 -18.29
C GLU A 153 -8.10 -31.18 -18.37
N TYR A 154 -7.94 -29.91 -18.68
CA TYR A 154 -6.66 -29.23 -18.73
C TYR A 154 -5.92 -29.27 -17.38
N TYR A 155 -6.59 -28.93 -16.28
CA TYR A 155 -6.00 -28.92 -14.95
C TYR A 155 -5.64 -30.35 -14.48
N ALA A 156 -6.49 -31.32 -14.80
CA ALA A 156 -6.22 -32.73 -14.52
C ALA A 156 -4.97 -33.24 -15.28
N ASP A 157 -4.84 -32.93 -16.58
CA ASP A 157 -3.68 -33.27 -17.40
C ASP A 157 -2.41 -32.61 -16.90
N LEU A 158 -2.49 -31.30 -16.56
CA LEU A 158 -1.38 -30.55 -15.98
C LEU A 158 -0.85 -31.20 -14.70
N ASN A 159 -1.74 -31.58 -13.78
CA ASN A 159 -1.39 -32.21 -12.51
C ASN A 159 -0.72 -33.57 -12.70
N ILE A 160 -1.23 -34.41 -13.61
CA ILE A 160 -0.65 -35.73 -13.90
C ILE A 160 0.77 -35.56 -14.46
N ARG A 161 0.92 -34.67 -15.42
CA ARG A 161 2.21 -34.44 -16.09
C ARG A 161 3.23 -33.80 -15.15
N LEU A 162 2.80 -32.85 -14.30
CA LEU A 162 3.70 -32.28 -13.31
C LEU A 162 4.22 -33.33 -12.34
N LYS A 163 3.34 -34.23 -11.84
CA LYS A 163 3.77 -35.34 -10.95
C LYS A 163 4.80 -36.24 -11.60
N GLU A 164 4.65 -36.54 -12.88
CA GLU A 164 5.65 -37.33 -13.64
C GLU A 164 7.00 -36.62 -13.76
N LEU A 165 7.00 -35.31 -14.05
CA LEU A 165 8.21 -34.52 -14.14
C LEU A 165 8.92 -34.36 -12.81
N THR A 166 8.17 -33.92 -11.81
CA THR A 166 8.70 -33.69 -10.47
C THR A 166 9.33 -34.96 -9.91
N LYS A 167 8.71 -36.10 -10.17
CA LYS A 167 9.29 -37.42 -9.79
C LYS A 167 10.68 -37.59 -10.44
N ARG A 168 10.80 -37.38 -11.74
CA ARG A 168 12.07 -37.53 -12.45
C ARG A 168 13.14 -36.53 -12.00
N VAL A 169 12.77 -35.26 -11.78
CA VAL A 169 13.71 -34.23 -11.33
C VAL A 169 14.14 -34.44 -9.87
N ARG A 170 13.20 -34.84 -8.99
CA ARG A 170 13.51 -35.10 -7.57
C ARG A 170 14.26 -36.41 -7.34
N GLU A 171 14.23 -37.34 -8.28
CA GLU A 171 15.02 -38.56 -8.24
C GLU A 171 16.52 -38.28 -8.54
N VAL A 172 16.87 -37.14 -9.13
CA VAL A 172 18.26 -36.77 -9.34
C VAL A 172 18.93 -36.41 -8.03
N ARG A 173 19.88 -37.24 -7.62
CA ARG A 173 20.64 -37.04 -6.38
C ARG A 173 22.10 -36.66 -6.62
N SER A 174 22.64 -37.03 -7.77
CA SER A 174 24.00 -36.66 -8.15
C SER A 174 24.18 -36.65 -9.67
N VAL A 175 25.23 -36.01 -10.11
CA VAL A 175 25.68 -36.04 -11.52
C VAL A 175 27.14 -36.47 -11.57
N THR A 176 27.48 -37.24 -12.61
CA THR A 176 28.87 -37.59 -12.91
C THR A 176 29.41 -36.61 -13.94
N ILE A 177 30.51 -35.97 -13.62
CA ILE A 177 31.20 -35.01 -14.50
C ILE A 177 32.49 -35.64 -14.94
N GLY A 178 32.72 -35.69 -16.25
CA GLY A 178 33.99 -36.04 -16.85
C GLY A 178 34.78 -34.80 -17.22
N VAL A 179 36.08 -34.83 -16.98
CA VAL A 179 37.00 -33.77 -17.37
C VAL A 179 38.07 -34.39 -18.28
N ASN A 180 38.16 -33.95 -19.52
CA ASN A 180 39.22 -34.30 -20.42
C ASN A 180 40.48 -33.50 -20.12
N LEU A 181 41.62 -34.13 -20.18
CA LEU A 181 42.92 -33.51 -19.92
C LEU A 181 43.77 -33.48 -21.21
N ASP A 182 44.50 -32.39 -21.38
CA ASP A 182 45.54 -32.30 -22.42
C ASP A 182 46.77 -33.17 -22.08
N SER A 183 47.74 -33.26 -22.99
CA SER A 183 48.99 -34.02 -22.79
C SER A 183 49.83 -33.53 -21.63
N ARG A 184 49.52 -32.37 -21.03
CA ARG A 184 50.16 -31.78 -19.85
C ARG A 184 49.30 -31.89 -18.58
N LEU A 185 48.26 -32.75 -18.61
CA LEU A 185 47.31 -32.97 -17.55
C LEU A 185 46.55 -31.71 -17.12
N ARG A 186 46.32 -30.75 -18.02
CA ARG A 186 45.45 -29.59 -17.75
C ARG A 186 44.04 -29.85 -18.27
N PRO A 187 43.01 -29.38 -17.56
CA PRO A 187 41.64 -29.48 -18.03
C PRO A 187 41.47 -28.82 -19.41
N GLU A 188 41.02 -29.60 -20.41
CA GLU A 188 40.75 -29.16 -21.78
C GLU A 188 39.23 -28.98 -22.02
N SER A 189 38.45 -29.92 -21.50
CA SER A 189 36.98 -29.84 -21.56
C SER A 189 36.33 -30.59 -20.39
N ALA A 190 35.13 -30.19 -20.02
CA ALA A 190 34.33 -30.87 -19.00
C ALA A 190 32.88 -31.05 -19.49
N GLY A 191 32.25 -32.15 -19.09
CA GLY A 191 30.87 -32.45 -19.46
C GLY A 191 30.18 -33.35 -18.45
N VAL A 192 28.84 -33.29 -18.42
CA VAL A 192 28.02 -34.21 -17.63
C VAL A 192 27.92 -35.55 -18.34
N LEU A 193 28.40 -36.62 -17.71
CA LEU A 193 28.42 -37.97 -18.25
C LEU A 193 27.16 -38.76 -17.91
N SER A 194 26.64 -38.62 -16.68
CA SER A 194 25.40 -39.25 -16.25
C SER A 194 24.70 -38.45 -15.17
N VAL A 195 23.39 -38.68 -15.07
CA VAL A 195 22.50 -38.16 -14.01
C VAL A 195 22.02 -39.36 -13.20
N ASN A 196 22.23 -39.31 -11.90
CA ASN A 196 22.05 -40.47 -11.03
C ASN A 196 20.98 -40.20 -9.96
N ASN A 197 20.25 -41.23 -9.55
CA ASN A 197 19.22 -41.21 -8.52
C ASN A 197 19.77 -41.46 -7.09
N GLU A 198 21.07 -41.67 -6.96
CA GLU A 198 21.76 -41.86 -5.69
C GLU A 198 22.79 -40.76 -5.45
N SER A 199 22.95 -40.37 -4.17
CA SER A 199 24.02 -39.43 -3.77
C SER A 199 25.36 -40.17 -3.71
N PHE A 200 26.42 -39.55 -4.26
CA PHE A 200 27.76 -40.10 -4.09
C PHE A 200 28.21 -40.05 -2.62
N LYS A 201 28.96 -41.05 -2.18
CA LYS A 201 29.49 -41.13 -0.82
C LYS A 201 30.91 -40.55 -0.78
N SER A 202 31.21 -39.65 0.16
CA SER A 202 32.58 -39.23 0.46
C SER A 202 33.30 -40.37 1.20
N GLY A 203 34.24 -41.04 0.55
CA GLY A 203 35.00 -42.10 1.22
C GLY A 203 35.90 -41.56 2.34
N GLU A 204 36.09 -42.33 3.43
CA GLU A 204 37.03 -42.03 4.47
C GLU A 204 38.49 -41.98 3.95
N LEU A 205 39.33 -41.12 4.54
CA LEU A 205 40.72 -40.86 4.08
C LEU A 205 41.57 -42.15 3.94
N LEU A 206 41.35 -43.13 4.80
CA LEU A 206 42.06 -44.41 4.77
C LEU A 206 41.66 -45.32 3.59
N GLN A 207 40.44 -45.26 3.15
CA GLN A 207 40.00 -46.01 1.95
C GLN A 207 40.51 -45.36 0.64
N LYS A 208 40.80 -44.06 0.66
CA LYS A 208 41.34 -43.33 -0.48
C LYS A 208 42.81 -43.66 -0.79
N ILE A 209 43.56 -44.02 0.24
CA ILE A 209 45.02 -44.31 0.10
C ILE A 209 45.28 -45.74 -0.36
N LEU A 210 44.40 -46.70 -0.07
CA LEU A 210 44.59 -48.11 -0.36
C LEU A 210 44.02 -48.56 -1.71
N ARG A 211 43.23 -47.73 -2.40
CA ARG A 211 42.63 -48.07 -3.70
C ARG A 211 43.41 -47.46 -4.86
N LEU A 212 44.55 -48.05 -5.16
CA LEU A 212 45.24 -47.86 -6.43
C LEU A 212 44.63 -48.63 -7.62
N ASP A 213 43.55 -49.40 -7.38
CA ASP A 213 42.81 -50.07 -8.44
C ASP A 213 41.71 -49.18 -9.02
N PHE A 214 41.87 -48.85 -10.29
CA PHE A 214 40.97 -48.02 -11.11
C PHE A 214 39.58 -48.59 -11.39
N LYS A 215 39.17 -49.61 -10.70
CA LYS A 215 37.79 -50.18 -10.72
C LYS A 215 37.09 -49.88 -9.42
N SER A 216 36.74 -48.62 -9.21
CA SER A 216 36.00 -48.19 -8.04
C SER A 216 34.51 -48.10 -8.33
N ASP A 217 33.69 -48.28 -7.29
CA ASP A 217 32.27 -47.91 -7.28
C ASP A 217 32.10 -46.52 -7.89
N GLU A 218 31.29 -46.39 -8.92
CA GLU A 218 31.06 -45.18 -9.69
C GLU A 218 30.61 -43.96 -8.85
N TYR A 219 30.25 -44.20 -7.60
CA TYR A 219 29.67 -43.19 -6.68
C TYR A 219 30.57 -42.82 -5.50
N THR A 220 31.87 -43.13 -5.53
CA THR A 220 32.79 -42.74 -4.44
C THR A 220 33.68 -41.58 -4.86
N CYS A 221 33.59 -40.47 -4.13
CA CYS A 221 34.42 -39.29 -4.37
C CYS A 221 35.86 -39.55 -3.95
N ILE A 222 36.81 -39.58 -4.90
CA ILE A 222 38.24 -39.75 -4.66
C ILE A 222 38.89 -38.45 -4.19
N ALA A 223 38.49 -37.31 -4.77
CA ALA A 223 38.95 -35.99 -4.39
C ALA A 223 37.82 -34.95 -4.54
N SER A 224 37.67 -34.06 -3.58
CA SER A 224 36.65 -33.01 -3.65
C SER A 224 37.11 -31.87 -4.58
N LEU A 225 36.24 -31.46 -5.51
CA LEU A 225 36.47 -30.27 -6.33
C LEU A 225 36.32 -29.00 -5.47
N GLN A 226 37.39 -28.21 -5.39
CA GLN A 226 37.48 -27.02 -4.54
C GLN A 226 36.39 -25.98 -4.78
N PRO A 227 35.95 -25.68 -6.02
CA PRO A 227 34.93 -24.65 -6.24
C PRO A 227 33.57 -24.94 -5.60
N PHE A 228 33.30 -26.18 -5.21
CA PHE A 228 32.04 -26.59 -4.58
C PHE A 228 32.05 -26.62 -3.05
N LYS A 229 33.12 -26.06 -2.40
CA LYS A 229 33.14 -25.93 -0.94
C LYS A 229 32.33 -24.72 -0.48
N LYS A 230 31.42 -24.91 0.48
CA LYS A 230 30.75 -23.82 1.18
C LYS A 230 31.78 -22.83 1.73
N GLY A 231 31.68 -21.53 1.35
CA GLY A 231 32.50 -20.44 1.91
C GLY A 231 33.48 -19.77 0.95
N GLN A 232 33.37 -19.96 -0.36
CA GLN A 232 34.17 -19.23 -1.37
C GLN A 232 33.43 -17.99 -1.92
N SER A 233 34.20 -17.03 -2.50
CA SER A 233 33.68 -15.76 -3.00
C SER A 233 32.54 -15.92 -4.00
N ASP A 234 31.51 -15.09 -3.87
CA ASP A 234 30.24 -15.14 -4.62
C ASP A 234 30.39 -15.21 -6.14
N ASN A 235 31.41 -14.57 -6.71
CA ASN A 235 31.62 -14.55 -8.18
C ASN A 235 32.05 -15.91 -8.77
N GLN A 236 32.90 -16.69 -8.08
CA GLN A 236 33.32 -18.00 -8.59
C GLN A 236 32.22 -19.04 -8.48
N GLN A 237 31.44 -18.95 -7.40
CA GLN A 237 30.30 -19.81 -7.15
C GLN A 237 29.18 -19.55 -8.18
N TYR A 238 28.97 -18.28 -8.55
CA TYR A 238 28.00 -17.87 -9.56
C TYR A 238 28.32 -18.40 -10.95
N VAL A 239 29.57 -18.26 -11.44
CA VAL A 239 29.99 -18.75 -12.77
C VAL A 239 29.88 -20.29 -12.85
N LEU A 240 30.21 -20.98 -11.77
CA LEU A 240 30.16 -22.44 -11.76
C LEU A 240 28.72 -22.96 -11.67
N ASN A 241 27.86 -22.31 -10.86
CA ASN A 241 26.43 -22.63 -10.78
C ASN A 241 25.76 -22.43 -12.14
N ASN A 242 26.08 -21.36 -12.83
CA ASN A 242 25.54 -21.10 -14.18
C ASN A 242 26.02 -22.15 -15.21
N ALA A 243 27.31 -22.49 -15.24
CA ALA A 243 27.81 -23.52 -16.13
C ALA A 243 27.19 -24.90 -15.84
N PHE A 244 26.96 -25.20 -14.55
CA PHE A 244 26.33 -26.43 -14.10
C PHE A 244 24.84 -26.48 -14.45
N ASN A 245 24.12 -25.41 -14.21
CA ASN A 245 22.72 -25.27 -14.56
C ASN A 245 22.51 -25.38 -16.08
N ASN A 246 23.38 -24.77 -16.88
CA ASN A 246 23.35 -24.90 -18.34
C ASN A 246 23.56 -26.35 -18.81
N ALA A 247 24.51 -27.07 -18.21
CA ALA A 247 24.73 -28.48 -18.53
C ALA A 247 23.58 -29.38 -18.13
N LEU A 248 22.95 -29.13 -16.95
CA LEU A 248 21.74 -29.84 -16.53
C LEU A 248 20.55 -29.53 -17.43
N ASN A 249 20.38 -28.26 -17.80
CA ASN A 249 19.35 -27.86 -18.74
C ASN A 249 19.48 -28.55 -20.10
N ASP A 250 20.69 -28.73 -20.62
CA ASP A 250 20.92 -29.46 -21.87
C ASP A 250 20.61 -30.97 -21.75
N VAL A 251 20.89 -31.57 -20.60
CA VAL A 251 20.49 -32.97 -20.32
C VAL A 251 18.96 -33.12 -20.27
N PHE A 252 18.29 -32.16 -19.65
CA PHE A 252 16.81 -32.18 -19.54
C PHE A 252 16.10 -31.70 -20.82
N LYS A 253 16.76 -30.96 -21.70
CA LYS A 253 16.20 -30.36 -22.93
C LYS A 253 15.55 -31.38 -23.87
N SER A 254 16.10 -32.59 -23.96
CA SER A 254 15.53 -33.67 -24.79
C SER A 254 14.22 -34.22 -24.24
N SER A 255 14.12 -34.34 -22.92
CA SER A 255 12.89 -34.75 -22.22
C SER A 255 11.82 -33.65 -22.27
N MET A 256 12.24 -32.41 -22.40
CA MET A 256 11.36 -31.24 -22.30
C MET A 256 10.81 -30.74 -23.63
N ARG A 257 11.26 -31.25 -24.78
CA ARG A 257 10.63 -30.93 -26.07
C ARG A 257 9.15 -31.30 -26.14
N SER A 258 8.72 -32.38 -25.47
CA SER A 258 7.32 -32.75 -25.33
C SER A 258 6.54 -31.80 -24.42
N TRP A 259 7.24 -31.12 -23.52
CA TRP A 259 6.70 -30.22 -22.51
C TRP A 259 6.56 -28.78 -22.99
N LYS A 260 7.35 -28.36 -23.97
CA LYS A 260 7.27 -26.99 -24.51
C LYS A 260 5.85 -26.62 -24.93
N LYS A 261 5.07 -27.58 -25.41
CA LYS A 261 3.66 -27.36 -25.76
C LYS A 261 2.77 -27.16 -24.52
N VAL A 262 3.02 -27.90 -23.45
CA VAL A 262 2.23 -27.80 -22.19
C VAL A 262 2.60 -26.53 -21.45
N VAL A 263 3.89 -26.23 -21.35
CA VAL A 263 4.38 -24.98 -20.69
C VAL A 263 3.93 -23.75 -21.46
N SER A 264 3.98 -23.75 -22.80
CA SER A 264 3.54 -22.61 -23.60
C SER A 264 2.01 -22.42 -23.57
N ALA A 265 1.24 -23.50 -23.52
CA ALA A 265 -0.21 -23.41 -23.35
C ALA A 265 -0.57 -22.90 -21.93
N TYR A 266 0.15 -23.35 -20.91
CA TYR A 266 -0.01 -22.90 -19.54
C TYR A 266 0.29 -21.41 -19.38
N VAL A 267 1.43 -20.94 -19.91
CA VAL A 267 1.86 -19.53 -19.79
C VAL A 267 0.90 -18.58 -20.50
N LEU A 268 0.25 -19.03 -21.59
CA LEU A 268 -0.60 -18.18 -22.42
C LEU A 268 -2.04 -18.03 -21.93
N GLU A 269 -2.59 -18.99 -21.16
CA GLU A 269 -4.04 -19.00 -20.92
C GLU A 269 -4.48 -18.86 -19.47
N ASN A 270 -3.70 -19.26 -18.46
CA ASN A 270 -4.25 -19.46 -17.13
C ASN A 270 -3.49 -18.88 -15.95
N ALA A 271 -2.24 -18.44 -16.07
CA ALA A 271 -1.47 -17.93 -14.94
C ALA A 271 -1.57 -16.41 -14.76
N ASP A 272 -1.99 -15.69 -15.78
CA ASP A 272 -2.00 -14.23 -15.77
C ASP A 272 -2.99 -13.65 -14.74
N PHE A 273 -4.12 -14.35 -14.49
CA PHE A 273 -5.08 -13.86 -13.50
C PHE A 273 -4.53 -13.88 -12.07
N LEU A 274 -3.78 -14.93 -11.67
CA LEU A 274 -3.18 -14.99 -10.34
C LEU A 274 -2.14 -13.89 -10.12
N ILE A 275 -1.37 -13.56 -11.16
CA ILE A 275 -0.37 -12.50 -11.06
C ILE A 275 -1.02 -11.13 -10.97
N LYS A 276 -2.10 -10.90 -11.72
CA LYS A 276 -2.89 -9.69 -11.62
C LYS A 276 -3.56 -9.56 -10.24
N LEU A 277 -3.99 -10.67 -9.64
CA LEU A 277 -4.54 -10.69 -8.29
C LEU A 277 -3.49 -10.43 -7.19
N SER A 278 -2.20 -10.66 -7.45
CA SER A 278 -1.17 -10.53 -6.42
C SER A 278 -1.15 -9.15 -5.74
N PRO A 279 -1.05 -8.01 -6.46
CA PRO A 279 -1.10 -6.69 -5.85
C PRO A 279 -2.45 -6.39 -5.18
N GLU A 280 -3.55 -6.92 -5.73
CA GLU A 280 -4.88 -6.74 -5.16
C GLU A 280 -5.04 -7.48 -3.83
N ILE A 281 -4.54 -8.73 -3.75
CA ILE A 281 -4.55 -9.52 -2.52
C ILE A 281 -3.65 -8.88 -1.47
N GLU A 282 -2.47 -8.38 -1.85
CA GLU A 282 -1.59 -7.64 -0.95
C GLU A 282 -2.33 -6.43 -0.35
N PHE A 283 -2.93 -5.59 -1.18
CA PHE A 283 -3.68 -4.43 -0.72
C PHE A 283 -4.84 -4.84 0.20
N VAL A 284 -5.68 -5.78 -0.22
CA VAL A 284 -6.86 -6.21 0.54
C VAL A 284 -6.48 -6.80 1.91
N THR A 285 -5.39 -7.58 1.98
CA THR A 285 -4.91 -8.16 3.24
C THR A 285 -4.34 -7.09 4.17
N LYS A 286 -3.52 -6.17 3.66
CA LYS A 286 -2.94 -5.06 4.44
C LYS A 286 -4.01 -4.08 4.93
N ALA A 287 -4.95 -3.71 4.06
CA ALA A 287 -6.08 -2.87 4.44
C ALA A 287 -6.98 -3.53 5.50
N THR A 288 -7.20 -4.85 5.41
CA THR A 288 -7.95 -5.60 6.43
C THR A 288 -7.21 -5.64 7.77
N GLU A 289 -5.88 -5.73 7.76
CA GLU A 289 -5.06 -5.63 8.97
C GLU A 289 -5.22 -4.26 9.64
N LEU A 290 -5.18 -3.16 8.87
CA LEU A 290 -5.47 -1.82 9.36
C LEU A 290 -6.84 -1.74 10.03
N ILE A 291 -7.89 -2.25 9.38
CA ILE A 291 -9.26 -2.22 9.93
C ILE A 291 -9.35 -3.00 11.25
N LYS A 292 -8.71 -4.17 11.32
CA LYS A 292 -8.65 -4.97 12.57
C LYS A 292 -7.96 -4.23 13.70
N ASN A 293 -6.86 -3.55 13.41
CA ASN A 293 -6.14 -2.73 14.39
C ASN A 293 -6.99 -1.56 14.89
N LEU A 294 -7.71 -0.89 13.99
CA LEU A 294 -8.63 0.20 14.37
C LEU A 294 -9.79 -0.28 15.24
N LYS A 295 -10.32 -1.47 14.99
CA LYS A 295 -11.40 -2.06 15.81
C LYS A 295 -10.97 -2.36 17.26
N GLN A 296 -9.69 -2.62 17.51
CA GLN A 296 -9.19 -2.91 18.88
C GLN A 296 -9.34 -1.72 19.83
N ALA A 297 -9.34 -0.49 19.32
CA ALA A 297 -9.48 0.72 20.13
C ALA A 297 -10.94 1.09 20.47
N GLU A 298 -11.91 0.22 20.13
CA GLU A 298 -13.35 0.39 20.38
C GLU A 298 -13.93 1.72 19.85
N ASN A 299 -13.33 2.29 18.82
CA ASN A 299 -13.83 3.46 18.12
C ASN A 299 -14.75 3.05 16.96
N PRO A 300 -15.77 3.85 16.61
CA PRO A 300 -16.71 3.50 15.57
C PRO A 300 -16.06 3.48 14.19
N LEU A 301 -16.38 2.46 13.39
CA LEU A 301 -16.01 2.34 11.99
C LEU A 301 -17.25 2.01 11.17
N VAL A 302 -17.50 2.74 10.10
CA VAL A 302 -18.67 2.56 9.24
C VAL A 302 -18.27 2.55 7.77
N PHE A 303 -18.88 1.69 6.96
CA PHE A 303 -18.80 1.82 5.52
C PHE A 303 -19.62 3.03 5.08
N PRO A 304 -19.01 4.02 4.39
CA PRO A 304 -19.72 5.21 3.98
C PRO A 304 -20.75 4.91 2.87
N GLU A 305 -21.86 5.63 2.88
CA GLU A 305 -22.75 5.74 1.72
C GLU A 305 -22.05 6.62 0.68
N ILE A 306 -21.76 6.05 -0.50
CA ILE A 306 -21.12 6.78 -1.59
C ILE A 306 -22.17 7.41 -2.48
N THR A 307 -22.09 8.72 -2.65
CA THR A 307 -22.97 9.48 -3.56
C THR A 307 -22.30 9.79 -4.88
N SER A 308 -23.05 10.36 -5.82
CA SER A 308 -22.48 10.80 -7.08
C SER A 308 -21.37 11.82 -6.87
N PHE A 309 -20.37 11.81 -7.73
CA PHE A 309 -19.23 12.71 -7.67
C PHE A 309 -19.67 14.19 -7.73
N GLU A 310 -20.70 14.49 -8.54
CA GLU A 310 -21.22 15.83 -8.76
C GLU A 310 -22.00 16.39 -7.55
N ASP A 311 -22.46 15.51 -6.64
CA ASP A 311 -23.25 15.93 -5.47
C ASP A 311 -22.41 16.69 -4.43
N LYS A 312 -21.09 16.51 -4.42
CA LYS A 312 -20.12 17.13 -3.50
C LYS A 312 -20.50 16.96 -2.02
N VAL A 313 -21.13 15.84 -1.66
CA VAL A 313 -21.59 15.56 -0.30
C VAL A 313 -20.42 15.17 0.59
N PHE A 314 -20.41 15.71 1.79
CA PHE A 314 -19.63 15.21 2.91
C PHE A 314 -20.39 15.51 4.20
N ASP A 315 -21.07 14.51 4.74
CA ASP A 315 -21.78 14.56 6.02
C ASP A 315 -21.35 13.38 6.88
N VAL A 316 -20.59 13.67 7.93
CA VAL A 316 -19.94 12.66 8.78
C VAL A 316 -20.23 12.95 10.23
N LYS A 317 -20.70 11.94 10.97
CA LYS A 317 -20.95 12.02 12.40
C LYS A 317 -19.97 11.14 13.16
N GLY A 318 -19.49 11.64 14.28
CA GLY A 318 -18.56 10.92 15.12
C GLY A 318 -17.18 10.72 14.49
N ILE A 319 -16.72 11.66 13.64
CA ILE A 319 -15.40 11.59 13.01
C ILE A 319 -14.27 11.69 14.04
N TYR A 320 -13.23 10.89 13.85
CA TYR A 320 -12.01 10.94 14.66
C TYR A 320 -10.77 10.59 13.82
N ASN A 321 -9.58 10.87 14.34
CA ASN A 321 -8.32 10.52 13.67
C ASN A 321 -7.93 9.06 13.95
N PRO A 322 -7.91 8.17 12.93
CA PRO A 322 -7.64 6.75 13.11
C PRO A 322 -6.19 6.47 13.50
N ILE A 323 -5.23 7.27 13.01
CA ILE A 323 -3.81 7.09 13.32
C ILE A 323 -3.52 7.42 14.78
N VAL A 324 -4.11 8.49 15.30
CA VAL A 324 -4.00 8.83 16.72
C VAL A 324 -4.66 7.76 17.58
N ALA A 325 -5.83 7.24 17.18
CA ALA A 325 -6.51 6.15 17.87
C ALA A 325 -5.61 4.89 17.96
N MET A 326 -4.96 4.50 16.87
CA MET A 326 -4.03 3.37 16.85
C MET A 326 -2.81 3.61 17.74
N LYS A 327 -2.19 4.79 17.65
CA LYS A 327 -0.99 5.13 18.44
C LYS A 327 -1.27 5.19 19.95
N THR A 328 -2.45 5.63 20.34
CA THR A 328 -2.81 5.79 21.76
C THR A 328 -3.50 4.56 22.34
N GLY A 329 -4.10 3.73 21.50
CA GLY A 329 -4.95 2.60 21.93
C GLY A 329 -6.16 3.03 22.76
N SER A 330 -6.62 4.29 22.60
CA SER A 330 -7.64 4.91 23.46
C SER A 330 -8.89 5.27 22.65
N LYS A 331 -10.01 5.35 23.35
CA LYS A 331 -11.24 5.90 22.78
C LYS A 331 -11.02 7.37 22.45
N MET A 332 -11.37 7.75 21.23
CA MET A 332 -11.22 9.11 20.72
C MET A 332 -12.45 9.98 21.05
N ILE A 333 -12.21 11.29 21.09
CA ILE A 333 -13.32 12.25 21.14
C ILE A 333 -13.84 12.42 19.72
N GLU A 334 -15.10 12.09 19.55
CA GLU A 334 -15.83 12.14 18.29
C GLU A 334 -16.32 13.55 18.00
N ASN A 335 -16.28 13.96 16.74
CA ASN A 335 -16.81 15.22 16.26
C ASN A 335 -17.79 15.00 15.11
N ASP A 336 -18.71 15.94 14.88
CA ASP A 336 -19.52 15.98 13.67
C ASP A 336 -18.92 16.97 12.69
N PHE A 337 -18.86 16.60 11.41
CA PHE A 337 -18.27 17.46 10.38
C PHE A 337 -19.01 17.33 9.06
N ALA A 338 -19.32 18.46 8.43
CA ALA A 338 -19.96 18.50 7.12
C ALA A 338 -19.44 19.69 6.30
N PHE A 339 -19.31 19.50 4.99
CA PHE A 339 -19.26 20.59 4.03
C PHE A 339 -20.67 20.86 3.49
N ASP A 340 -21.11 22.10 3.51
CA ASP A 340 -22.43 22.52 3.07
C ASP A 340 -22.41 23.91 2.41
N LYS A 341 -23.58 24.36 1.91
CA LYS A 341 -23.72 25.67 1.24
C LYS A 341 -23.32 26.87 2.11
N ASN A 342 -23.19 26.69 3.43
CA ASN A 342 -22.78 27.73 4.35
C ASN A 342 -21.28 27.67 4.67
N GLY A 343 -20.58 26.61 4.24
CA GLY A 343 -19.15 26.43 4.40
C GLY A 343 -18.63 25.28 3.55
N MET A 344 -18.09 25.59 2.40
CA MET A 344 -17.32 24.65 1.55
C MET A 344 -15.85 24.63 1.96
N PHE A 345 -15.38 25.73 2.55
CA PHE A 345 -14.04 25.82 3.10
C PHE A 345 -14.12 26.38 4.54
N TYR A 346 -13.28 25.89 5.44
CA TYR A 346 -13.28 26.30 6.83
C TYR A 346 -11.93 26.85 7.27
N VAL A 347 -11.94 27.96 8.00
CA VAL A 347 -10.81 28.42 8.81
C VAL A 347 -10.98 27.89 10.22
N LEU A 348 -10.10 26.98 10.64
CA LEU A 348 -10.13 26.37 11.95
C LEU A 348 -9.13 27.04 12.89
N THR A 349 -9.65 27.72 13.92
CA THR A 349 -8.85 28.40 14.94
C THR A 349 -9.00 27.73 16.31
N GLY A 350 -8.18 28.15 17.26
CA GLY A 350 -8.26 27.68 18.65
C GLY A 350 -6.88 27.47 19.28
N PRO A 351 -6.83 26.99 20.53
CA PRO A 351 -5.58 26.86 21.28
C PRO A 351 -4.65 25.83 20.66
N ASN A 352 -3.32 26.02 20.86
CA ASN A 352 -2.34 25.00 20.52
C ASN A 352 -2.61 23.71 21.28
N ARG A 353 -2.45 22.56 20.63
CA ARG A 353 -2.83 21.23 21.12
C ARG A 353 -4.34 21.11 21.40
N GLY A 354 -5.20 21.90 20.76
CA GLY A 354 -6.65 21.84 20.85
C GLY A 354 -7.29 20.81 19.92
N GLY A 355 -6.53 20.04 19.17
CA GLY A 355 -7.01 19.03 18.23
C GLY A 355 -7.21 19.52 16.79
N LYS A 356 -6.74 20.74 16.45
CA LYS A 356 -6.89 21.30 15.10
C LYS A 356 -6.32 20.39 14.01
N SER A 357 -5.01 20.10 14.05
CA SER A 357 -4.34 19.20 13.11
C SER A 357 -4.95 17.80 13.11
N VAL A 358 -5.38 17.33 14.28
CA VAL A 358 -5.99 15.99 14.43
C VAL A 358 -7.29 15.87 13.63
N ILE A 359 -8.20 16.89 13.70
CA ILE A 359 -9.44 16.86 12.92
C ILE A 359 -9.21 17.15 11.44
N THR A 360 -8.25 18.01 11.10
CA THR A 360 -7.87 18.28 9.70
C THR A 360 -7.40 17.00 9.02
N CYS A 361 -6.50 16.24 9.66
CA CYS A 361 -6.10 14.92 9.17
C CYS A 361 -7.26 13.92 9.15
N ALA A 362 -8.16 13.94 10.16
CA ALA A 362 -9.31 13.03 10.20
C ALA A 362 -10.23 13.19 8.98
N VAL A 363 -10.47 14.41 8.53
CA VAL A 363 -11.22 14.67 7.28
C VAL A 363 -10.50 14.08 6.08
N GLY A 364 -9.18 14.27 5.97
CA GLY A 364 -8.36 13.64 4.93
C GLY A 364 -8.44 12.11 4.96
N HIS A 365 -8.34 11.52 6.15
CA HIS A 365 -8.46 10.05 6.32
C HIS A 365 -9.82 9.53 5.87
N VAL A 366 -10.92 10.23 6.17
CA VAL A 366 -12.26 9.80 5.76
C VAL A 366 -12.38 9.78 4.24
N PHE A 367 -11.93 10.81 3.53
CA PHE A 367 -11.92 10.81 2.07
C PHE A 367 -11.02 9.71 1.50
N ALA A 368 -9.80 9.62 1.98
CA ALA A 368 -8.83 8.66 1.50
C ALA A 368 -9.31 7.20 1.69
N LEU A 369 -9.74 6.85 2.90
CA LEU A 369 -10.23 5.49 3.19
C LEU A 369 -11.51 5.16 2.41
N ALA A 370 -12.43 6.12 2.24
CA ALA A 370 -13.63 5.94 1.42
C ALA A 370 -13.27 5.60 -0.04
N GLN A 371 -12.32 6.34 -0.64
CA GLN A 371 -11.88 6.13 -2.03
C GLN A 371 -11.02 4.89 -2.24
N LEU A 372 -10.54 4.28 -1.18
CA LEU A 372 -9.96 2.93 -1.18
C LEU A 372 -11.01 1.82 -1.03
N GLY A 373 -12.29 2.16 -0.74
CA GLY A 373 -13.36 1.22 -0.47
C GLY A 373 -13.39 0.70 0.97
N LEU A 374 -12.68 1.36 1.89
CA LEU A 374 -12.54 0.95 3.28
C LEU A 374 -13.63 1.59 4.18
N PRO A 375 -13.92 0.99 5.34
CA PRO A 375 -14.71 1.68 6.36
C PRO A 375 -13.93 2.89 6.89
N VAL A 376 -14.67 3.94 7.20
CA VAL A 376 -14.13 5.21 7.65
C VAL A 376 -14.27 5.39 9.17
N PRO A 377 -13.38 6.17 9.82
CA PRO A 377 -13.38 6.42 11.25
C PRO A 377 -14.52 7.36 11.65
N ALA A 378 -15.73 6.83 11.71
CA ALA A 378 -16.96 7.58 12.01
C ALA A 378 -18.07 6.64 12.45
N SER A 379 -19.14 7.19 13.06
CA SER A 379 -20.38 6.48 13.37
C SER A 379 -21.41 6.53 12.23
N TYR A 380 -21.35 7.57 11.39
CA TYR A 380 -22.13 7.72 10.15
C TYR A 380 -21.30 8.51 9.13
N ALA A 381 -21.38 8.13 7.86
CA ALA A 381 -20.72 8.86 6.78
C ALA A 381 -21.49 8.74 5.46
N LYS A 382 -21.69 9.90 4.81
CA LYS A 382 -22.23 10.03 3.47
C LYS A 382 -21.32 10.94 2.67
N ILE A 383 -20.72 10.41 1.56
CA ILE A 383 -19.55 11.04 0.95
C ILE A 383 -19.62 10.93 -0.57
N SER A 384 -19.30 12.03 -1.27
CA SER A 384 -18.87 12.03 -2.68
C SER A 384 -17.34 11.99 -2.75
N ALA A 385 -16.80 11.23 -3.67
CA ALA A 385 -15.35 11.20 -3.94
C ALA A 385 -14.79 12.60 -4.25
N VAL A 386 -13.47 12.74 -4.19
CA VAL A 386 -12.71 13.93 -4.63
C VAL A 386 -11.76 13.54 -5.75
N ASP A 387 -11.47 14.50 -6.65
CA ASP A 387 -10.50 14.31 -7.74
C ASP A 387 -9.06 14.57 -7.33
N GLY A 388 -8.84 15.08 -6.13
CA GLY A 388 -7.53 15.30 -5.54
C GLY A 388 -7.61 15.55 -4.04
N ILE A 389 -6.60 15.09 -3.32
CA ILE A 389 -6.36 15.43 -1.91
C ILE A 389 -5.01 16.11 -1.84
N PHE A 390 -5.03 17.40 -1.50
CA PHE A 390 -3.85 18.24 -1.40
C PHE A 390 -3.61 18.61 0.05
N THR A 391 -2.37 18.45 0.50
CA THR A 391 -1.97 18.80 1.86
C THR A 391 -0.82 19.79 1.85
N HIS A 392 -0.89 20.78 2.74
CA HIS A 392 0.24 21.64 3.05
C HIS A 392 0.42 21.69 4.57
N PHE A 393 1.26 20.79 5.06
CA PHE A 393 1.56 20.62 6.48
C PHE A 393 3.01 21.03 6.76
N PRO A 394 3.34 21.42 8.01
CA PRO A 394 4.69 21.80 8.36
C PRO A 394 5.68 20.67 8.10
N THR A 395 6.74 20.95 7.37
CA THR A 395 7.86 20.02 7.15
C THR A 395 8.99 20.27 8.13
N SER A 396 9.78 19.23 8.45
CA SER A 396 11.00 19.36 9.25
C SER A 396 12.06 20.19 8.52
N ALA A 397 12.82 20.99 9.27
CA ALA A 397 13.63 22.12 8.82
C ALA A 397 14.92 21.79 8.02
N GLU A 398 15.05 20.63 7.36
CA GLU A 398 16.34 20.17 6.82
C GLU A 398 16.68 20.61 5.39
N ASP A 399 15.72 21.11 4.57
CA ASP A 399 15.92 21.26 3.12
C ASP A 399 15.98 22.70 2.58
N THR A 400 16.12 23.76 3.43
CA THR A 400 15.94 25.15 3.01
C THR A 400 17.26 25.92 2.79
N ILE A 401 17.97 25.64 1.71
CA ILE A 401 19.23 26.37 1.43
C ILE A 401 19.06 27.57 0.49
N ASP A 402 18.15 27.54 -0.50
CA ASP A 402 18.15 28.52 -1.59
C ASP A 402 17.01 29.56 -1.60
N LYS A 403 15.81 29.31 -1.08
CA LYS A 403 14.65 30.22 -1.21
C LYS A 403 14.17 30.88 0.07
N GLY A 404 14.66 30.41 1.22
CA GLY A 404 14.08 30.74 2.53
C GLY A 404 12.71 30.10 2.73
N ARG A 405 12.34 29.83 4.00
CA ARG A 405 11.14 29.04 4.36
C ARG A 405 9.83 29.57 3.77
N LEU A 406 9.61 30.89 3.80
CA LEU A 406 8.39 31.49 3.25
C LEU A 406 8.29 31.27 1.74
N GLY A 407 9.43 31.41 1.02
CA GLY A 407 9.47 31.19 -0.43
C GLY A 407 9.12 29.74 -0.82
N GLU A 408 9.53 28.78 -0.02
CA GLU A 408 9.19 27.35 -0.22
C GLU A 408 7.73 27.07 0.11
N GLU A 409 7.21 27.59 1.24
CA GLU A 409 5.79 27.46 1.57
C GLU A 409 4.91 28.05 0.46
N CYS A 410 5.28 29.21 -0.10
CA CYS A 410 4.55 29.81 -1.22
C CYS A 410 4.66 28.99 -2.51
N ALA A 411 5.82 28.41 -2.82
CA ALA A 411 5.99 27.55 -4.00
C ALA A 411 5.12 26.28 -3.92
N ARG A 412 5.08 25.60 -2.77
CA ARG A 412 4.21 24.44 -2.55
C ARG A 412 2.73 24.78 -2.63
N LEU A 413 2.33 25.97 -2.18
CA LEU A 413 0.96 26.45 -2.32
C LEU A 413 0.62 26.77 -3.78
N ASP A 414 1.56 27.31 -4.55
CA ASP A 414 1.41 27.55 -5.99
C ASP A 414 1.18 26.24 -6.77
N GLU A 415 1.96 25.18 -6.47
CA GLU A 415 1.78 23.86 -7.04
C GLU A 415 0.37 23.29 -6.76
N ILE A 416 -0.20 23.54 -5.57
CA ILE A 416 -1.58 23.14 -5.26
C ILE A 416 -2.55 23.88 -6.18
N PHE A 417 -2.35 25.20 -6.44
CA PHE A 417 -3.22 25.97 -7.32
C PHE A 417 -3.15 25.58 -8.79
N GLU A 418 -2.05 24.94 -9.25
CA GLU A 418 -1.96 24.40 -10.61
C GLU A 418 -2.91 23.22 -10.84
N ASP A 419 -3.18 22.44 -9.79
CA ASP A 419 -3.88 21.15 -9.90
C ASP A 419 -5.27 21.10 -9.24
N VAL A 420 -5.56 22.02 -8.32
CA VAL A 420 -6.82 22.02 -7.56
C VAL A 420 -8.02 22.37 -8.45
N THR A 421 -9.12 21.65 -8.25
CA THR A 421 -10.40 21.90 -8.91
C THR A 421 -11.51 22.14 -7.88
N GLU A 422 -12.70 22.44 -8.36
CA GLU A 422 -13.88 22.58 -7.49
C GLU A 422 -14.30 21.28 -6.78
N ASN A 423 -13.79 20.12 -7.23
CA ASN A 423 -14.07 18.81 -6.65
C ASN A 423 -12.98 18.31 -5.71
N SER A 424 -11.91 19.06 -5.55
CA SER A 424 -10.76 18.68 -4.72
C SER A 424 -11.00 18.93 -3.22
N LEU A 425 -10.15 18.26 -2.40
CA LEU A 425 -9.99 18.53 -0.97
C LEU A 425 -8.63 19.17 -0.73
N VAL A 426 -8.61 20.33 -0.04
CA VAL A 426 -7.39 21.03 0.34
C VAL A 426 -7.28 21.12 1.86
N LEU A 427 -6.22 20.59 2.43
CA LEU A 427 -5.95 20.58 3.86
C LEU A 427 -4.67 21.38 4.16
N LEU A 428 -4.82 22.53 4.81
CA LEU A 428 -3.72 23.39 5.20
C LEU A 428 -3.61 23.37 6.74
N ASP A 429 -2.44 23.04 7.28
CA ASP A 429 -2.19 23.03 8.71
C ASP A 429 -1.00 23.92 9.06
N GLU A 430 -1.22 24.94 9.86
CA GLU A 430 -0.22 25.94 10.30
C GLU A 430 0.66 26.50 9.17
N SER A 431 0.12 26.59 7.94
CA SER A 431 0.78 27.15 6.78
C SER A 431 1.16 28.63 7.02
N LEU A 432 2.27 29.07 6.43
CA LEU A 432 2.82 30.43 6.57
C LEU A 432 3.30 30.76 7.99
N SER A 433 3.67 29.73 8.76
CA SER A 433 4.19 29.92 10.13
C SER A 433 5.61 30.48 10.18
N SER A 434 6.28 30.55 9.04
CA SER A 434 7.69 31.02 8.91
C SER A 434 7.85 32.53 8.85
N THR A 435 6.74 33.30 8.81
CA THR A 435 6.77 34.78 8.74
C THR A 435 5.97 35.46 9.86
N GLY A 436 5.98 36.78 9.90
CA GLY A 436 5.24 37.57 10.89
C GLY A 436 3.73 37.41 10.72
N SER A 437 2.96 37.43 11.82
CA SER A 437 1.51 37.17 11.82
C SER A 437 0.73 38.10 10.85
N TYR A 438 1.14 39.35 10.69
CA TYR A 438 0.48 40.28 9.77
C TYR A 438 0.68 39.88 8.31
N GLU A 439 1.93 39.58 7.91
CA GLU A 439 2.25 39.12 6.55
C GLU A 439 1.62 37.77 6.25
N ALA A 440 1.68 36.83 7.21
CA ALA A 440 1.02 35.54 7.12
C ALA A 440 -0.49 35.67 6.88
N SER A 441 -1.17 36.54 7.66
CA SER A 441 -2.62 36.75 7.52
C SER A 441 -2.98 37.41 6.18
N TYR A 442 -2.12 38.31 5.66
CA TYR A 442 -2.33 38.89 4.34
C TYR A 442 -2.24 37.82 3.23
N ILE A 443 -1.15 37.05 3.18
CA ILE A 443 -0.95 35.98 2.18
C ILE A 443 -2.07 34.95 2.32
N ALA A 444 -2.39 34.50 3.55
CA ALA A 444 -3.46 33.56 3.80
C ALA A 444 -4.82 34.04 3.31
N SER A 445 -5.12 35.35 3.41
CA SER A 445 -6.37 35.91 2.90
C SER A 445 -6.48 35.85 1.38
N GLU A 446 -5.37 36.04 0.65
CA GLU A 446 -5.32 35.88 -0.81
C GLU A 446 -5.48 34.43 -1.22
N ILE A 447 -4.81 33.49 -0.52
CA ILE A 447 -4.96 32.03 -0.73
C ILE A 447 -6.41 31.59 -0.51
N LEU A 448 -7.03 32.00 0.61
CA LEU A 448 -8.43 31.69 0.91
C LEU A 448 -9.37 32.29 -0.13
N SER A 449 -9.09 33.51 -0.61
CA SER A 449 -9.87 34.11 -1.69
C SER A 449 -9.78 33.28 -2.97
N GLY A 450 -8.60 32.80 -3.32
CA GLY A 450 -8.37 31.90 -4.45
C GLY A 450 -9.12 30.58 -4.31
N LEU A 451 -9.00 29.90 -3.17
CA LEU A 451 -9.67 28.63 -2.89
C LEU A 451 -11.21 28.77 -2.86
N SER A 452 -11.73 29.90 -2.35
CA SER A 452 -13.15 30.26 -2.45
C SER A 452 -13.63 30.34 -3.89
N ILE A 453 -12.85 30.99 -4.77
CA ILE A 453 -13.17 31.16 -6.20
C ILE A 453 -13.07 29.80 -6.93
N VAL A 454 -12.10 28.96 -6.61
CA VAL A 454 -12.02 27.57 -7.11
C VAL A 454 -13.24 26.77 -6.68
N GLY A 455 -13.77 27.01 -5.47
CA GLY A 455 -14.95 26.33 -4.94
C GLY A 455 -14.66 24.94 -4.40
N CYS A 456 -13.41 24.65 -4.04
CA CYS A 456 -12.99 23.37 -3.48
C CYS A 456 -13.42 23.20 -2.01
N ARG A 457 -13.44 21.97 -1.53
CA ARG A 457 -13.65 21.65 -0.11
C ARG A 457 -12.32 21.75 0.63
N GLY A 458 -12.33 22.22 1.87
CA GLY A 458 -11.08 22.23 2.62
C GLY A 458 -11.13 22.81 4.02
N ILE A 459 -9.99 22.71 4.68
CA ILE A 459 -9.76 23.23 6.03
C ILE A 459 -8.41 23.94 6.05
N PHE A 460 -8.38 25.16 6.55
CA PHE A 460 -7.17 25.85 6.94
C PHE A 460 -7.08 25.92 8.46
N SER A 461 -6.33 25.05 9.06
CA SER A 461 -6.04 25.03 10.49
C SER A 461 -4.91 26.02 10.79
N THR A 462 -5.16 27.00 11.63
CA THR A 462 -4.20 28.08 11.90
C THR A 462 -4.31 28.63 13.33
N HIS A 463 -3.24 29.26 13.78
CA HIS A 463 -3.23 30.07 14.99
C HIS A 463 -3.38 31.58 14.71
N LEU A 464 -3.55 31.97 13.45
CA LEU A 464 -3.79 33.35 13.02
C LEU A 464 -5.25 33.74 13.34
N HIS A 465 -5.52 34.18 14.57
CA HIS A 465 -6.90 34.54 15.00
C HIS A 465 -7.48 35.70 14.18
N GLU A 466 -6.62 36.60 13.69
CA GLU A 466 -7.00 37.75 12.84
C GLU A 466 -7.63 37.28 11.52
N LEU A 467 -7.14 36.18 10.95
CA LEU A 467 -7.65 35.62 9.71
C LEU A 467 -9.12 35.23 9.84
N GLY A 468 -9.51 34.61 10.97
CA GLY A 468 -10.90 34.25 11.24
C GLY A 468 -11.86 35.48 11.31
N MET A 469 -11.35 36.67 11.62
CA MET A 469 -12.14 37.91 11.61
C MET A 469 -12.28 38.51 10.20
N MET A 470 -11.38 38.16 9.27
CA MET A 470 -11.38 38.66 7.87
C MET A 470 -12.33 37.86 6.96
N ILE A 471 -12.91 36.76 7.43
CA ILE A 471 -13.70 35.81 6.61
C ILE A 471 -14.92 36.48 5.98
N ASP A 472 -15.63 37.35 6.72
CA ASP A 472 -16.78 38.06 6.16
C ASP A 472 -16.36 38.97 4.98
N ASP A 473 -15.23 39.68 5.10
CA ASP A 473 -14.67 40.55 4.04
C ASP A 473 -14.20 39.73 2.83
N ILE A 474 -13.59 38.54 3.06
CA ILE A 474 -13.18 37.61 2.00
C ILE A 474 -14.43 37.12 1.25
N ASN A 475 -15.46 36.68 1.96
CA ASN A 475 -16.70 36.21 1.36
C ASN A 475 -17.41 37.31 0.54
N GLU A 476 -17.40 38.57 1.00
CA GLU A 476 -17.96 39.71 0.25
C GLU A 476 -17.16 39.96 -1.04
N LYS A 477 -15.82 39.93 -0.96
CA LYS A 477 -14.91 40.13 -2.08
C LYS A 477 -15.04 39.05 -3.17
N THR A 478 -15.12 37.78 -2.77
CA THR A 478 -15.15 36.62 -3.69
C THR A 478 -16.52 36.35 -4.28
N LYS A 479 -17.60 36.74 -3.60
CA LYS A 479 -19.00 36.53 -4.05
C LYS A 479 -19.26 37.03 -5.47
N PHE A 480 -18.70 38.18 -5.85
CA PHE A 480 -18.87 38.76 -7.19
C PHE A 480 -18.13 37.96 -8.29
N GLN A 481 -17.20 37.09 -7.89
CA GLN A 481 -16.44 36.19 -8.77
C GLN A 481 -16.95 34.74 -8.75
N GLY A 482 -18.11 34.51 -8.14
CA GLY A 482 -18.70 33.18 -8.03
C GLY A 482 -18.08 32.31 -6.93
N GLY A 483 -17.36 32.91 -5.97
CA GLY A 483 -16.70 32.18 -4.90
C GLY A 483 -17.68 31.49 -3.95
N GLU A 484 -17.35 30.26 -3.56
CA GLU A 484 -18.05 29.50 -2.54
C GLU A 484 -17.76 30.03 -1.12
N ARG A 485 -18.70 29.85 -0.22
CA ARG A 485 -18.61 30.42 1.11
C ARG A 485 -17.56 29.74 1.98
N ILE A 486 -16.71 30.56 2.60
CA ILE A 486 -15.82 30.17 3.69
C ILE A 486 -16.54 30.44 5.03
N ASP A 487 -16.40 29.50 5.98
CA ASP A 487 -16.91 29.69 7.34
C ASP A 487 -15.80 29.38 8.38
N THR A 488 -16.11 29.53 9.64
CA THR A 488 -15.14 29.39 10.73
C THR A 488 -15.49 28.25 11.68
N LEU A 489 -14.46 27.54 12.09
CA LEU A 489 -14.50 26.52 13.13
C LEU A 489 -13.59 26.91 14.28
N VAL A 490 -13.98 26.55 15.50
CA VAL A 490 -13.20 26.82 16.70
C VAL A 490 -13.03 25.52 17.51
N ALA A 491 -11.78 25.23 17.88
CA ALA A 491 -11.49 24.16 18.84
C ALA A 491 -11.87 24.63 20.25
N GLY A 492 -12.78 23.90 20.90
CA GLY A 492 -13.41 24.31 22.14
C GLY A 492 -12.52 24.16 23.38
N ILE A 493 -12.82 25.00 24.37
CA ILE A 493 -12.37 24.87 25.76
C ILE A 493 -13.60 24.75 26.64
N PHE A 494 -13.60 23.78 27.53
CA PHE A 494 -14.65 23.60 28.54
C PHE A 494 -14.02 23.64 29.94
N GLU A 495 -14.52 24.51 30.81
CA GLU A 495 -14.02 24.71 32.19
C GLU A 495 -12.49 24.97 32.31
N GLY A 496 -11.91 25.62 31.29
CA GLY A 496 -10.46 25.91 31.24
C GLY A 496 -9.60 24.75 30.76
N GLU A 497 -10.19 23.61 30.42
CA GLU A 497 -9.53 22.48 29.80
C GLU A 497 -9.92 22.33 28.32
N ARG A 498 -9.06 21.66 27.54
CA ARG A 498 -9.34 21.40 26.12
C ARG A 498 -10.42 20.35 25.99
N SER A 499 -11.51 20.68 25.30
CA SER A 499 -12.59 19.72 25.06
C SER A 499 -12.32 18.81 23.86
N PHE A 500 -11.44 19.21 22.95
CA PHE A 500 -11.19 18.60 21.64
C PHE A 500 -12.43 18.52 20.74
N ILE A 501 -13.50 19.23 21.12
CA ILE A 501 -14.71 19.37 20.31
C ILE A 501 -14.55 20.57 19.41
N ILE A 502 -14.82 20.38 18.13
CA ILE A 502 -14.78 21.43 17.11
C ILE A 502 -16.20 21.92 16.86
N SER A 503 -16.40 23.20 16.97
CA SER A 503 -17.72 23.80 16.75
C SER A 503 -17.68 24.90 15.70
N ARG A 504 -18.77 25.00 14.93
CA ARG A 504 -18.96 26.03 13.93
C ARG A 504 -19.39 27.31 14.61
N GLN A 505 -18.47 28.22 14.77
CA GLN A 505 -18.69 29.52 15.41
C GLN A 505 -17.60 30.52 15.01
N LYS A 506 -17.92 31.81 15.14
CA LYS A 506 -16.91 32.87 14.94
C LYS A 506 -15.88 32.84 16.06
N PRO A 507 -14.59 33.05 15.76
CA PRO A 507 -13.56 33.16 16.79
C PRO A 507 -13.84 34.35 17.71
N ASP A 508 -13.68 34.15 19.01
CA ASP A 508 -13.95 35.19 20.03
C ASP A 508 -12.78 36.16 20.24
N GLY A 509 -11.71 36.01 19.46
CA GLY A 509 -10.51 36.87 19.50
C GLY A 509 -9.70 36.77 20.79
N LYS A 510 -10.04 35.84 21.72
CA LYS A 510 -9.29 35.66 22.97
C LYS A 510 -7.99 34.92 22.73
N SER A 511 -6.89 35.50 23.18
CA SER A 511 -5.58 34.86 23.18
C SER A 511 -5.43 34.01 24.44
N TYR A 512 -5.45 32.69 24.28
CA TYR A 512 -5.18 31.73 25.37
C TYR A 512 -3.75 31.81 25.92
N ALA A 513 -2.88 32.58 25.28
CA ALA A 513 -1.51 32.81 25.73
C ALA A 513 -1.46 33.46 27.13
N ARG A 514 -2.42 34.33 27.46
CA ARG A 514 -2.54 34.93 28.79
C ARG A 514 -2.81 33.89 29.89
N ASP A 515 -3.71 32.96 29.64
CA ASP A 515 -4.07 31.94 30.61
C ASP A 515 -2.92 30.96 30.85
N ILE A 516 -2.21 30.60 29.78
CA ILE A 516 -0.99 29.80 29.87
C ILE A 516 0.10 30.57 30.63
N ALA A 517 0.36 31.82 30.30
CA ALA A 517 1.34 32.63 31.00
C ALA A 517 1.02 32.75 32.50
N SER A 518 -0.27 32.94 32.83
CA SER A 518 -0.74 32.97 34.23
C SER A 518 -0.54 31.64 34.94
N LYS A 519 -0.85 30.51 34.29
CA LYS A 519 -0.66 29.14 34.84
C LYS A 519 0.80 28.85 35.16
N TYR A 520 1.72 29.31 34.31
CA TYR A 520 3.18 29.14 34.56
C TYR A 520 3.82 30.26 35.36
N GLY A 521 3.01 31.19 35.90
CA GLY A 521 3.52 32.25 36.79
C GLY A 521 4.31 33.33 36.10
N ILE A 522 4.01 33.58 34.79
CA ILE A 522 4.63 34.60 33.95
C ILE A 522 3.70 35.84 33.82
N SER A 523 2.67 35.99 34.68
CA SER A 523 1.95 37.25 34.80
C SER A 523 2.79 38.30 35.56
N LEU A 524 2.63 39.57 35.20
CA LEU A 524 3.41 40.67 35.80
C LEU A 524 3.35 40.60 37.34
N ASP A 525 2.18 40.37 37.93
CA ASP A 525 1.98 40.32 39.36
C ASP A 525 2.82 39.17 39.99
N LYS A 526 2.80 37.98 39.39
CA LYS A 526 3.59 36.84 39.87
C LYS A 526 5.09 36.99 39.66
N ILE A 527 5.49 37.68 38.59
CA ILE A 527 6.89 38.05 38.35
C ILE A 527 7.36 39.04 39.43
N ILE A 528 6.55 40.07 39.75
CA ILE A 528 6.85 41.04 40.82
C ILE A 528 6.96 40.33 42.18
N GLU A 529 6.07 39.39 42.49
CA GLU A 529 6.18 38.58 43.73
C GLU A 529 7.47 37.79 43.81
N LYS A 530 7.85 37.13 42.71
CA LYS A 530 9.11 36.34 42.62
C LYS A 530 10.33 37.26 42.77
N VAL A 531 10.36 38.41 42.13
CA VAL A 531 11.45 39.38 42.22
C VAL A 531 11.54 39.96 43.61
N LYS A 532 10.42 40.23 44.30
CA LYS A 532 10.41 40.74 45.68
C LYS A 532 10.80 39.68 46.69
N LYS A 533 10.59 38.37 46.46
CA LYS A 533 11.04 37.27 47.29
C LYS A 533 12.54 37.01 47.17
N ASN A 534 13.14 37.38 46.05
CA ASN A 534 14.57 37.17 45.79
C ASN A 534 15.45 38.40 46.14
N LYS A 535 14.83 39.50 46.58
CA LYS A 535 15.49 40.63 47.24
C LYS A 535 15.32 40.54 48.74
#